data_2d977ac74abbc725c9a2812f134ae203
#
_entry.id   2d977ac74abbc725c9a2812f134ae203
#
_cell.length_a   1.000
_cell.length_b   1.000
_cell.length_c   1.000
_cell.angle_alpha   90.00
_cell.angle_beta   90.00
_cell.angle_gamma   90.00
#
_symmetry.space_group_name_H-M   'P 1'
#
loop_
_entity.id
_entity.type
_entity.pdbx_description
1 polymer ?
#
loop_
_entity_poly.entity_id
_entity_poly.type
_entity_poly.pdbx_seq_one_letter_code
_entity_poly.pdbx_strand_id
1 'polypeptide(L)' 'MNKNIFHILVVDDDDRIRELVKEYLEENHFLVTTAKDALDAKKKNRNSKI' A
#
# COMPACT_ATOMS: atom_id res chain seq x y z
N MET A 1 11.49 -0.39 21.47
CA MET A 1 10.50 -0.16 20.62
C MET A 1 10.97 -0.04 19.20
N ASN A 2 10.19 -0.50 18.36
CA ASN A 2 10.57 -0.61 17.01
C ASN A 2 10.19 0.60 16.22
N LYS A 3 11.13 1.16 15.53
CA LYS A 3 10.83 2.30 14.73
C LYS A 3 10.72 1.98 13.29
N ASN A 4 10.91 0.73 12.91
CA ASN A 4 10.93 0.39 11.51
C ASN A 4 9.56 0.03 11.04
N ILE A 5 8.85 1.01 10.54
CA ILE A 5 7.52 0.78 10.00
C ILE A 5 7.64 0.74 8.51
N PHE A 6 7.30 -0.40 7.92
CA PHE A 6 7.40 -0.54 6.50
C PHE A 6 6.18 0.06 5.81
N HIS A 7 6.43 0.66 4.67
CA HIS A 7 5.37 1.20 3.86
C HIS A 7 5.21 0.29 2.66
N ILE A 8 4.03 -0.26 2.50
CA ILE A 8 3.74 -1.23 1.45
C ILE A 8 2.81 -0.63 0.42
N LEU A 9 3.13 -0.82 -0.83
CA LEU A 9 2.28 -0.39 -1.91
C LEU A 9 1.55 -1.60 -2.46
N VAL A 10 0.24 -1.55 -2.46
CA VAL A 10 -0.60 -2.63 -2.97
C VAL A 10 -1.21 -2.17 -4.28
N VAL A 11 -0.92 -2.87 -5.35
CA VAL A 11 -1.45 -2.53 -6.67
C VAL A 11 -2.35 -3.67 -7.14
N ASP A 12 -3.62 -3.38 -7.29
CA ASP A 12 -4.58 -4.38 -7.73
C ASP A 12 -5.79 -3.66 -8.29
N ASP A 13 -6.29 -4.11 -9.42
CA ASP A 13 -7.46 -3.49 -10.04
C ASP A 13 -8.78 -3.94 -9.40
N ASP A 14 -8.73 -4.91 -8.51
CA ASP A 14 -9.93 -5.37 -7.81
C ASP A 14 -10.07 -4.59 -6.50
N ASP A 15 -11.10 -3.76 -6.41
CA ASP A 15 -11.30 -2.92 -5.23
C ASP A 15 -11.45 -3.71 -3.95
N ARG A 16 -12.13 -4.85 -4.03
CA ARG A 16 -12.38 -5.63 -2.83
C ARG A 16 -11.10 -6.28 -2.31
N ILE A 17 -10.33 -6.83 -3.23
CA ILE A 17 -9.06 -7.46 -2.85
C ILE A 17 -8.13 -6.40 -2.27
N ARG A 18 -8.09 -5.25 -2.91
CA ARG A 18 -7.22 -4.16 -2.48
C ARG A 18 -7.55 -3.74 -1.05
N GLU A 19 -8.85 -3.62 -0.76
CA GLU A 19 -9.28 -3.22 0.59
C GLU A 19 -8.97 -4.29 1.63
N LEU A 20 -9.17 -5.55 1.28
CA LEU A 20 -8.89 -6.63 2.21
C LEU A 20 -7.41 -6.70 2.56
N VAL A 21 -6.57 -6.58 1.55
CA VAL A 21 -5.14 -6.63 1.78
C VAL A 21 -4.68 -5.43 2.62
N LYS A 22 -5.23 -4.27 2.30
CA LYS A 22 -4.92 -3.07 3.06
C LYS A 22 -5.27 -3.24 4.52
N GLU A 23 -6.46 -3.72 4.81
CA GLU A 23 -6.88 -3.91 6.19
C GLU A 23 -5.99 -4.89 6.93
N TYR A 24 -5.67 -5.99 6.26
CA TYR A 24 -4.82 -6.99 6.86
C TYR A 24 -3.45 -6.43 7.21
N LEU A 25 -2.86 -5.71 6.29
CA LEU A 25 -1.53 -5.16 6.52
C LEU A 25 -1.54 -4.07 7.56
N GLU A 26 -2.58 -3.25 7.57
CA GLU A 26 -2.67 -2.22 8.60
C GLU A 26 -2.84 -2.80 9.99
N GLU A 27 -3.54 -3.91 10.09
CA GLU A 27 -3.67 -4.60 11.38
C GLU A 27 -2.34 -5.13 11.85
N ASN A 28 -1.43 -5.37 10.93
CA ASN A 28 -0.08 -5.83 11.27
C ASN A 28 0.91 -4.67 11.36
N HIS A 29 0.39 -3.46 11.48
CA HIS A 29 1.21 -2.28 11.76
C HIS A 29 2.07 -1.83 10.59
N PHE A 30 1.64 -2.13 9.38
CA PHE A 30 2.29 -1.58 8.20
C PHE A 30 1.56 -0.32 7.74
N LEU A 31 2.27 0.58 7.13
CA LEU A 31 1.64 1.68 6.41
C LEU A 31 1.35 1.20 5.00
N VAL A 32 0.17 1.49 4.51
CA VAL A 32 -0.25 0.95 3.22
C VAL A 32 -0.75 2.05 2.31
N THR A 33 -0.26 2.04 1.08
CA THR A 33 -0.81 2.87 0.02
C THR A 33 -1.39 1.92 -1.01
N THR A 34 -2.55 2.22 -1.53
CA THR A 34 -3.17 1.36 -2.53
C THR A 34 -3.25 2.08 -3.86
N ALA A 35 -3.21 1.31 -4.93
CA ALA A 35 -3.34 1.84 -6.26
C ALA A 35 -4.06 0.82 -7.13
N LYS A 36 -4.80 1.27 -8.10
CA LYS A 36 -5.54 0.34 -8.94
C LYS A 36 -4.70 -0.16 -10.12
N ASP A 37 -3.67 0.56 -10.50
CA ASP A 37 -2.80 0.14 -11.58
C ASP A 37 -1.45 0.83 -11.43
N ALA A 38 -0.54 0.53 -12.35
CA ALA A 38 0.82 1.05 -12.27
C ALA A 38 0.87 2.57 -12.42
N LEU A 39 0.02 3.11 -13.24
CA LEU A 39 -0.01 4.55 -13.44
C LEU A 39 -0.48 5.26 -12.18
N ASP A 40 -1.51 4.74 -11.56
CA ASP A 40 -2.02 5.27 -10.31
C ASP A 40 -0.96 5.15 -9.21
N ALA A 41 -0.25 4.04 -9.20
CA ALA A 41 0.83 3.82 -8.24
C ALA A 41 1.93 4.85 -8.40
N LYS A 42 2.29 5.15 -9.61
CA LYS A 42 3.29 6.15 -9.88
C LYS A 42 2.89 7.52 -9.37
N LYS A 43 1.65 7.89 -9.57
CA LYS A 43 1.16 9.18 -9.10
C LYS A 43 1.20 9.27 -7.60
N LYS A 44 0.80 8.22 -6.92
CA LYS A 44 0.70 8.23 -5.48
C LYS A 44 2.05 8.10 -4.81
N ASN A 45 3.01 7.56 -5.53
CA ASN A 45 4.27 7.22 -4.93
C ASN A 45 5.42 8.02 -5.49
N ARG A 46 5.15 9.18 -5.99
CA ARG A 46 6.16 9.94 -6.71
C ARG A 46 7.33 10.36 -5.85
N ASN A 47 7.14 10.45 -4.56
CA ASN A 47 8.22 10.84 -3.67
C ASN A 47 8.83 9.69 -2.92
N SER A 48 8.49 8.49 -3.32
CA SER A 48 8.93 7.32 -2.60
C SER A 48 9.76 6.44 -3.48
N LYS A 49 10.64 5.69 -2.91
CA LYS A 49 11.40 4.73 -3.67
C LYS A 49 10.99 3.37 -3.22
N ILE A 50 10.23 2.73 -3.99
CA ILE A 50 9.74 1.44 -3.62
C ILE A 50 10.58 0.36 -4.23
#